data_1726a81998559b02d986ee2f622d91cf
#
_entry.id   1726a81998559b02d986ee2f622d91cf
#
_cell.length_a   1.000
_cell.length_b   1.000
_cell.length_c   1.000
_cell.angle_alpha   90.00
_cell.angle_beta   90.00
_cell.angle_gamma   90.00
#
_symmetry.space_group_name_H-M   'P 1'
#
loop_
_entity.id
_entity.type
_entity.pdbx_description
1 polymer ?
#
loop_
_entity_poly.entity_id
_entity_poly.type
_entity_poly.pdbx_seq_one_letter_code
_entity_poly.pdbx_strand_id
1 'polypeptide(L)'
;MSEESFLPEEFQQIVHRFERMMRENQSYYFDREELEDLIFYYSDQFLFSQALSVVEHAKNLFQEHSSILLREAEIYTSMGQLHKSIGLLKKISPLQEHHLDWLMANAVAYSQLHEHDKAIGFLEQAMEISEPENVDDIALEL
;
A
#
# COMPACT_ATOMS: atom_id res chain seq x y z
N MET A 1 -22.09 14.82 6.62
CA MET A 1 -20.92 15.41 5.98
C MET A 1 -19.99 14.29 5.53
N SER A 2 -19.56 14.28 4.28
CA SER A 2 -18.72 13.21 3.77
C SER A 2 -17.25 13.42 4.15
N GLU A 3 -16.48 12.32 4.17
CA GLU A 3 -15.04 12.37 4.40
C GLU A 3 -14.35 13.33 3.44
N GLU A 4 -14.82 13.37 2.18
CA GLU A 4 -14.26 14.22 1.15
C GLU A 4 -14.26 15.72 1.50
N SER A 5 -15.26 16.17 2.26
CA SER A 5 -15.39 17.58 2.57
C SER A 5 -14.23 18.12 3.43
N PHE A 6 -13.45 17.23 4.07
CA PHE A 6 -12.32 17.61 4.90
C PHE A 6 -10.98 17.47 4.18
N LEU A 7 -10.98 16.99 2.93
CA LEU A 7 -9.74 16.81 2.16
C LEU A 7 -9.28 18.14 1.55
N PRO A 8 -7.97 18.28 1.31
CA PRO A 8 -7.49 19.43 0.51
C PRO A 8 -8.19 19.44 -0.84
N GLU A 9 -8.48 20.64 -1.33
CA GLU A 9 -9.21 20.81 -2.58
C GLU A 9 -8.56 20.09 -3.76
N GLU A 10 -7.23 20.15 -3.85
CA GLU A 10 -6.50 19.46 -4.93
C GLU A 10 -6.74 17.97 -4.90
N PHE A 11 -6.75 17.38 -3.72
CA PHE A 11 -7.00 15.94 -3.57
C PHE A 11 -8.46 15.59 -3.85
N GLN A 12 -9.40 16.45 -3.44
CA GLN A 12 -10.81 16.25 -3.80
C GLN A 12 -10.99 16.15 -5.31
N GLN A 13 -10.26 16.99 -6.08
CA GLN A 13 -10.33 16.93 -7.54
C GLN A 13 -9.79 15.63 -8.08
N ILE A 14 -8.74 15.09 -7.48
CA ILE A 14 -8.19 13.80 -7.89
C ILE A 14 -9.21 12.68 -7.65
N VAL A 15 -9.86 12.68 -6.48
CA VAL A 15 -10.90 11.69 -6.15
C VAL A 15 -12.05 11.80 -7.15
N HIS A 16 -12.56 12.99 -7.38
CA HIS A 16 -13.70 13.21 -8.30
C HIS A 16 -13.34 12.80 -9.72
N ARG A 17 -12.12 13.09 -10.16
CA ARG A 17 -11.66 12.73 -11.50
C ARG A 17 -11.56 11.22 -11.66
N PHE A 18 -11.09 10.51 -10.64
CA PHE A 18 -11.02 9.05 -10.69
C PHE A 18 -12.42 8.44 -10.71
N GLU A 19 -13.32 8.91 -9.85
CA GLU A 19 -14.69 8.40 -9.80
C GLU A 19 -15.44 8.68 -11.09
N ARG A 20 -15.21 9.86 -11.69
CA ARG A 20 -15.78 10.21 -12.99
C ARG A 20 -15.29 9.27 -14.09
N MET A 21 -13.98 8.97 -14.09
CA MET A 21 -13.38 8.04 -15.04
C MET A 21 -14.06 6.68 -14.97
N MET A 22 -14.30 6.19 -13.76
CA MET A 22 -14.94 4.89 -13.56
C MET A 22 -16.40 4.91 -14.04
N ARG A 23 -17.13 6.00 -13.81
CA ARG A 23 -18.52 6.13 -14.25
C ARG A 23 -18.62 6.20 -15.77
N GLU A 24 -17.69 6.89 -16.42
CA GLU A 24 -17.71 7.09 -17.85
C GLU A 24 -17.06 5.96 -18.64
N ASN A 25 -16.43 5.02 -17.94
CA ASN A 25 -15.73 3.89 -18.54
C ASN A 25 -14.67 4.36 -19.55
N GLN A 26 -13.96 5.42 -19.20
CA GLN A 26 -12.85 5.97 -19.98
C GLN A 26 -11.57 5.85 -19.18
N SER A 27 -10.42 5.90 -19.87
CA SER A 27 -9.12 5.83 -19.19
C SER A 27 -8.51 7.23 -19.16
N TYR A 28 -8.25 7.72 -17.95
CA TYR A 28 -7.57 8.99 -17.71
C TYR A 28 -6.17 8.73 -17.17
N TYR A 29 -5.26 9.65 -17.45
CA TYR A 29 -3.92 9.56 -16.91
C TYR A 29 -3.88 10.14 -15.50
N PHE A 30 -3.15 9.47 -14.62
CA PHE A 30 -2.82 9.93 -13.27
C PHE A 30 -1.33 9.69 -13.04
N ASP A 31 -0.69 10.55 -12.25
CA ASP A 31 0.65 10.28 -11.78
C ASP A 31 0.64 9.10 -10.82
N ARG A 32 1.77 8.39 -10.73
CA ARG A 32 1.86 7.28 -9.79
C ARG A 32 1.59 7.74 -8.35
N GLU A 33 2.11 8.91 -7.95
CA GLU A 33 1.84 9.46 -6.62
C GLU A 33 0.35 9.71 -6.38
N GLU A 34 -0.34 10.25 -7.37
CA GLU A 34 -1.79 10.46 -7.28
C GLU A 34 -2.53 9.16 -7.06
N LEU A 35 -2.12 8.12 -7.77
CA LEU A 35 -2.75 6.80 -7.62
C LEU A 35 -2.44 6.18 -6.27
N GLU A 36 -1.20 6.31 -5.77
CA GLU A 36 -0.87 5.81 -4.44
C GLU A 36 -1.64 6.54 -3.35
N ASP A 37 -1.83 7.85 -3.49
CA ASP A 37 -2.65 8.62 -2.55
C ASP A 37 -4.11 8.17 -2.57
N LEU A 38 -4.65 7.87 -3.76
CA LEU A 38 -6.01 7.32 -3.88
C LEU A 38 -6.12 5.95 -3.21
N ILE A 39 -5.11 5.11 -3.36
CA ILE A 39 -5.09 3.80 -2.70
C ILE A 39 -5.17 3.98 -1.19
N PHE A 40 -4.35 4.87 -0.61
CA PHE A 40 -4.39 5.14 0.82
C PHE A 40 -5.74 5.70 1.26
N TYR A 41 -6.28 6.63 0.48
CA TYR A 41 -7.58 7.24 0.78
C TYR A 41 -8.69 6.20 0.88
N TYR A 42 -8.79 5.32 -0.11
CA TYR A 42 -9.83 4.29 -0.09
C TYR A 42 -9.56 3.22 0.96
N SER A 43 -8.30 2.83 1.13
CA SER A 43 -7.93 1.81 2.12
C SER A 43 -8.21 2.25 3.55
N ASP A 44 -7.96 3.52 3.86
CA ASP A 44 -8.22 4.07 5.20
C ASP A 44 -9.70 4.03 5.56
N GLN A 45 -10.57 4.02 4.57
CA GLN A 45 -12.01 3.94 4.75
C GLN A 45 -12.53 2.50 4.64
N PHE A 46 -11.63 1.53 4.52
CA PHE A 46 -11.96 0.11 4.31
C PHE A 46 -12.73 -0.12 3.00
N LEU A 47 -12.57 0.77 2.03
CA LEU A 47 -13.18 0.64 0.71
C LEU A 47 -12.20 -0.11 -0.20
N PHE A 48 -12.01 -1.38 0.09
CA PHE A 48 -10.97 -2.19 -0.55
C PHE A 48 -11.26 -2.45 -2.04
N SER A 49 -12.53 -2.56 -2.40
CA SER A 49 -12.91 -2.74 -3.79
C SER A 49 -12.47 -1.54 -4.64
N GLN A 50 -12.70 -0.34 -4.12
CA GLN A 50 -12.27 0.89 -4.77
C GLN A 50 -10.74 0.99 -4.80
N ALA A 51 -10.08 0.65 -3.69
CA ALA A 51 -8.62 0.66 -3.65
C ALA A 51 -8.03 -0.30 -4.69
N LEU A 52 -8.60 -1.48 -4.85
CA LEU A 52 -8.15 -2.45 -5.86
C LEU A 52 -8.43 -1.97 -7.28
N SER A 53 -9.50 -1.19 -7.48
CA SER A 53 -9.76 -0.58 -8.79
C SER A 53 -8.66 0.43 -9.16
N VAL A 54 -8.18 1.18 -8.17
CA VAL A 54 -7.06 2.10 -8.39
C VAL A 54 -5.79 1.30 -8.75
N VAL A 55 -5.53 0.22 -8.02
CA VAL A 55 -4.39 -0.65 -8.31
C VAL A 55 -4.45 -1.16 -9.75
N GLU A 56 -5.62 -1.61 -10.19
CA GLU A 56 -5.78 -2.13 -11.55
C GLU A 56 -5.48 -1.04 -12.58
N HIS A 57 -5.98 0.16 -12.35
CA HIS A 57 -5.70 1.28 -13.24
C HIS A 57 -4.21 1.63 -13.26
N ALA A 58 -3.57 1.59 -12.09
CA ALA A 58 -2.14 1.85 -11.97
C ALA A 58 -1.32 0.82 -12.74
N LYS A 59 -1.72 -0.44 -12.70
CA LYS A 59 -1.05 -1.50 -13.47
C LYS A 59 -1.16 -1.27 -14.97
N ASN A 60 -2.30 -0.75 -15.42
CA ASN A 60 -2.49 -0.43 -16.84
C ASN A 60 -1.58 0.71 -17.29
N LEU A 61 -1.31 1.67 -16.42
CA LEU A 61 -0.47 2.82 -16.75
C LEU A 61 1.01 2.56 -16.52
N PHE A 62 1.36 1.84 -15.47
CA PHE A 62 2.74 1.67 -15.02
C PHE A 62 3.19 0.22 -14.96
N GLN A 63 2.39 -0.70 -15.48
CA GLN A 63 2.64 -2.14 -15.44
C GLN A 63 2.78 -2.62 -14.00
N GLU A 64 3.48 -3.72 -13.77
CA GLU A 64 3.66 -4.26 -12.41
C GLU A 64 4.84 -3.57 -11.72
N HIS A 65 4.74 -2.25 -11.54
CA HIS A 65 5.75 -1.50 -10.82
C HIS A 65 5.78 -1.95 -9.35
N SER A 66 6.98 -2.09 -8.81
CA SER A 66 7.14 -2.64 -7.46
C SER A 66 6.39 -1.85 -6.38
N SER A 67 6.34 -0.52 -6.49
CA SER A 67 5.59 0.28 -5.49
C SER A 67 4.09 0.00 -5.56
N ILE A 68 3.56 -0.26 -6.75
CA ILE A 68 2.13 -0.59 -6.90
C ILE A 68 1.85 -1.99 -6.34
N LEU A 69 2.74 -2.96 -6.60
CA LEU A 69 2.60 -4.29 -6.04
C LEU A 69 2.66 -4.27 -4.51
N LEU A 70 3.50 -3.41 -3.96
CA LEU A 70 3.59 -3.24 -2.51
C LEU A 70 2.26 -2.73 -1.93
N ARG A 71 1.67 -1.71 -2.55
CA ARG A 71 0.37 -1.19 -2.11
C ARG A 71 -0.73 -2.23 -2.24
N GLU A 72 -0.71 -3.01 -3.33
CA GLU A 72 -1.67 -4.10 -3.51
C GLU A 72 -1.53 -5.14 -2.40
N ALA A 73 -0.30 -5.52 -2.05
CA ALA A 73 -0.05 -6.46 -0.98
C ALA A 73 -0.59 -5.95 0.36
N GLU A 74 -0.39 -4.66 0.64
CA GLU A 74 -0.91 -4.04 1.87
C GLU A 74 -2.44 -4.10 1.93
N ILE A 75 -3.10 -3.90 0.80
CA ILE A 75 -4.57 -4.02 0.73
C ILE A 75 -5.00 -5.44 1.09
N TYR A 76 -4.37 -6.46 0.50
CA TYR A 76 -4.72 -7.84 0.79
C TYR A 76 -4.46 -8.21 2.24
N THR A 77 -3.39 -7.68 2.85
CA THR A 77 -3.14 -7.87 4.27
C THR A 77 -4.30 -7.30 5.11
N SER A 78 -4.75 -6.10 4.77
CA SER A 78 -5.88 -5.45 5.45
C SER A 78 -7.17 -6.23 5.28
N MET A 79 -7.34 -6.91 4.15
CA MET A 79 -8.51 -7.75 3.89
C MET A 79 -8.42 -9.13 4.55
N GLY A 80 -7.29 -9.45 5.17
CA GLY A 80 -7.06 -10.77 5.74
C GLY A 80 -6.68 -11.83 4.73
N GLN A 81 -6.43 -11.46 3.47
CA GLN A 81 -6.01 -12.39 2.42
C GLN A 81 -4.49 -12.50 2.40
N LEU A 82 -3.96 -13.14 3.43
CA LEU A 82 -2.53 -13.10 3.74
C LEU A 82 -1.67 -13.84 2.73
N HIS A 83 -2.15 -14.96 2.19
CA HIS A 83 -1.37 -15.70 1.20
C HIS A 83 -1.23 -14.95 -0.11
N LYS A 84 -2.27 -14.20 -0.51
CA LYS A 84 -2.19 -13.32 -1.67
C LYS A 84 -1.18 -12.21 -1.45
N SER A 85 -1.23 -11.59 -0.26
CA SER A 85 -0.30 -10.54 0.12
C SER A 85 1.14 -11.04 0.05
N ILE A 86 1.42 -12.15 0.70
CA ILE A 86 2.77 -12.72 0.75
C ILE A 86 3.26 -13.09 -0.65
N GLY A 87 2.36 -13.65 -1.48
CA GLY A 87 2.70 -13.98 -2.86
C GLY A 87 3.18 -12.76 -3.65
N LEU A 88 2.50 -11.62 -3.46
CA LEU A 88 2.91 -10.37 -4.10
C LEU A 88 4.23 -9.86 -3.55
N LEU A 89 4.40 -9.90 -2.23
CA LEU A 89 5.64 -9.44 -1.59
C LEU A 89 6.85 -10.23 -2.06
N LYS A 90 6.67 -11.53 -2.35
CA LYS A 90 7.75 -12.35 -2.87
C LYS A 90 8.14 -12.01 -4.31
N LYS A 91 7.23 -11.43 -5.08
CA LYS A 91 7.53 -10.97 -6.44
C LYS A 91 8.35 -9.70 -6.47
N ILE A 92 8.32 -8.94 -5.38
CA ILE A 92 9.01 -7.66 -5.31
C ILE A 92 10.46 -7.91 -4.95
N SER A 93 11.38 -7.49 -5.83
CA SER A 93 12.80 -7.53 -5.52
C SER A 93 13.09 -6.50 -4.44
N PRO A 94 14.10 -6.72 -3.59
CA PRO A 94 14.44 -5.72 -2.58
C PRO A 94 14.62 -4.35 -3.24
N LEU A 95 13.78 -3.40 -2.82
CA LEU A 95 13.77 -2.05 -3.39
C LEU A 95 14.62 -1.15 -2.53
N GLN A 96 15.53 -0.40 -3.15
CA GLN A 96 16.33 0.57 -2.41
C GLN A 96 15.45 1.68 -1.85
N GLU A 97 14.46 2.12 -2.64
CA GLU A 97 13.60 3.25 -2.27
C GLU A 97 12.56 2.90 -1.23
N HIS A 98 11.93 1.72 -1.33
CA HIS A 98 10.83 1.33 -0.44
C HIS A 98 11.16 0.08 0.37
N HIS A 99 12.45 -0.18 0.57
CA HIS A 99 12.88 -1.41 1.23
C HIS A 99 12.36 -1.53 2.67
N LEU A 100 12.37 -0.43 3.41
CA LEU A 100 11.83 -0.43 4.78
C LEU A 100 10.34 -0.77 4.76
N ASP A 101 9.56 -0.15 3.86
CA ASP A 101 8.13 -0.44 3.73
C ASP A 101 7.89 -1.90 3.38
N TRP A 102 8.73 -2.48 2.51
CA TRP A 102 8.64 -3.89 2.13
C TRP A 102 8.89 -4.80 3.33
N LEU A 103 9.91 -4.50 4.13
CA LEU A 103 10.21 -5.26 5.34
C LEU A 103 9.06 -5.19 6.33
N MET A 104 8.49 -4.01 6.53
CA MET A 104 7.38 -3.81 7.46
C MET A 104 6.12 -4.52 6.97
N ALA A 105 5.84 -4.49 5.67
CA ALA A 105 4.70 -5.18 5.09
C ALA A 105 4.80 -6.70 5.28
N ASN A 106 6.00 -7.26 5.10
CA ASN A 106 6.24 -8.68 5.37
C ASN A 106 6.03 -8.99 6.85
N ALA A 107 6.57 -8.15 7.74
CA ALA A 107 6.43 -8.36 9.18
C ALA A 107 4.95 -8.41 9.59
N VAL A 108 4.15 -7.48 9.08
CA VAL A 108 2.71 -7.43 9.41
C VAL A 108 2.00 -8.69 8.87
N ALA A 109 2.26 -9.07 7.63
CA ALA A 109 1.58 -10.21 7.03
C ALA A 109 1.92 -11.51 7.75
N TYR A 110 3.20 -11.75 8.06
CA TYR A 110 3.59 -12.96 8.77
C TYR A 110 3.11 -12.96 10.21
N SER A 111 3.07 -11.79 10.86
CA SER A 111 2.52 -11.66 12.20
C SER A 111 1.05 -12.08 12.24
N GLN A 112 0.27 -11.63 11.26
CA GLN A 112 -1.15 -11.99 11.18
C GLN A 112 -1.37 -13.47 10.87
N LEU A 113 -0.40 -14.11 10.20
CA LEU A 113 -0.40 -15.57 9.99
C LEU A 113 0.07 -16.34 11.21
N HIS A 114 0.44 -15.64 12.28
CA HIS A 114 0.99 -16.23 13.50
C HIS A 114 2.36 -16.93 13.26
N GLU A 115 3.05 -16.53 12.22
CA GLU A 115 4.44 -16.95 11.98
C GLU A 115 5.38 -15.91 12.59
N HIS A 116 5.42 -15.91 13.92
CA HIS A 116 6.09 -14.84 14.68
C HIS A 116 7.61 -14.80 14.46
N ASP A 117 8.25 -15.94 14.29
CA ASP A 117 9.69 -15.97 14.05
C ASP A 117 10.06 -15.25 12.77
N LYS A 118 9.29 -15.47 11.71
CA LYS A 118 9.51 -14.78 10.44
C LYS A 118 9.23 -13.28 10.57
N ALA A 119 8.15 -12.92 11.26
CA ALA A 119 7.80 -11.52 11.48
C ALA A 119 8.93 -10.80 12.22
N ILE A 120 9.45 -11.41 13.28
CA ILE A 120 10.55 -10.84 14.07
C ILE A 120 11.79 -10.67 13.20
N GLY A 121 12.09 -11.67 12.33
CA GLY A 121 13.22 -11.56 11.43
C GLY A 121 13.16 -10.36 10.51
N PHE A 122 11.97 -10.07 9.96
CA PHE A 122 11.79 -8.88 9.13
C PHE A 122 11.91 -7.60 9.93
N LEU A 123 11.37 -7.57 11.15
CA LEU A 123 11.49 -6.39 12.02
C LEU A 123 12.94 -6.13 12.42
N GLU A 124 13.71 -7.17 12.70
CA GLU A 124 15.13 -7.02 13.00
C GLU A 124 15.89 -6.43 11.82
N GLN A 125 15.60 -6.89 10.61
CA GLN A 125 16.21 -6.30 9.40
C GLN A 125 15.81 -4.83 9.24
N ALA A 126 14.56 -4.50 9.56
CA ALA A 126 14.09 -3.12 9.49
C ALA A 126 14.85 -2.23 10.47
N MET A 127 15.11 -2.73 11.67
CA MET A 127 15.87 -1.99 12.68
C MET A 127 17.30 -1.70 12.21
N GLU A 128 17.91 -2.65 11.51
CA GLU A 128 19.30 -2.50 11.06
C GLU A 128 19.46 -1.38 10.03
N ILE A 129 18.43 -1.14 9.21
CA ILE A 129 18.51 -0.15 8.14
C ILE A 129 17.84 1.17 8.47
N SER A 130 17.17 1.26 9.64
CA SER A 130 16.45 2.47 10.00
C SER A 130 17.42 3.56 10.49
N GLU A 131 17.03 4.82 10.26
CA GLU A 131 17.75 5.94 10.84
C GLU A 131 17.65 5.88 12.36
N PRO A 132 18.68 6.35 13.11
CA PRO A 132 18.66 6.27 14.56
C PRO A 132 17.40 6.82 15.22
N GLU A 133 16.82 7.87 14.67
CA GLU A 133 15.59 8.46 15.19
C GLU A 133 14.37 7.58 15.06
N ASN A 134 14.41 6.55 14.21
CA ASN A 134 13.30 5.63 13.98
C ASN A 134 13.44 4.31 14.73
N VAL A 135 14.59 4.06 15.34
CA VAL A 135 14.87 2.77 15.97
C VAL A 135 13.92 2.49 17.13
N ASP A 136 13.60 3.51 17.92
CA ASP A 136 12.71 3.35 19.07
C ASP A 136 11.30 2.95 18.62
N ASP A 137 10.79 3.55 17.54
CA ASP A 137 9.47 3.24 16.99
C ASP A 137 9.42 1.78 16.52
N ILE A 138 10.47 1.33 15.84
CA ILE A 138 10.54 -0.04 15.34
C ILE A 138 10.64 -1.03 16.50
N ALA A 139 11.41 -0.70 17.54
CA ALA A 139 11.56 -1.56 18.70
C ALA A 139 10.23 -1.82 19.40
N LEU A 140 9.30 -0.86 19.37
CA LEU A 140 7.97 -1.05 19.95
C LEU A 140 7.12 -2.09 19.23
N GLU A 141 7.46 -2.38 17.98
CA GLU A 141 6.74 -3.40 17.18
C GLU A 141 7.22 -4.83 17.52
N LEU A 142 8.36 -4.96 18.13
CA LEU A 142 8.89 -6.27 18.52
C LEU A 142 8.24 -6.79 19.81
#